data_a2042eb1d1acdaed0c4b04bd49bb0942
#
_entry.id   a2042eb1d1acdaed0c4b04bd49bb0942
#
_cell.length_a   1.000
_cell.length_b   1.000
_cell.length_c   1.000
_cell.angle_alpha   90.00
_cell.angle_beta   90.00
_cell.angle_gamma   90.00
#
_symmetry.space_group_name_H-M   'P 1'
#
loop_
_entity.id
_entity.type
_entity.pdbx_description
1 polymer ?
#
loop_
_entity_poly.entity_id
_entity_poly.type
_entity_poly.pdbx_seq_one_letter_code
_entity_poly.pdbx_strand_id
1 'polypeptide(L)'
;VGSEMCIRDSMTAVDTLTYNEEEIRRIAIKGFEIAMKRRKKVTSVDKANVLDSSRLWRKIVHEVAKDYPEVELEDMLVDNCAMQLVMNPGQFDVILTENMFGDILSDEASMITGSIGMLASAALNEKGQGLFEPSHGSAPDIAGQNIANPLAQILSAAMMLRYSLGMEEAAVRIENAVKKVLAQGYRTGDIRSEGCKLVSCSEMGDAVVAAL
;
A
#
# COMPACT_ATOMS: atom_id res chain seq x y z
N VAL A 1 -25.46 3.64 -3.02
CA VAL A 1 -26.12 2.34 -2.83
C VAL A 1 -27.54 2.31 -3.42
N GLY A 2 -28.04 3.33 -4.05
CA GLY A 2 -29.43 3.36 -4.51
C GLY A 2 -29.68 3.17 -6.00
N SER A 3 -28.67 3.13 -6.84
CA SER A 3 -28.83 3.19 -8.29
C SER A 3 -28.81 1.84 -9.01
N GLU A 4 -28.40 0.78 -8.36
CA GLU A 4 -28.16 -0.51 -9.01
C GLU A 4 -29.41 -1.18 -9.60
N MET A 5 -30.59 -0.99 -9.00
CA MET A 5 -31.81 -1.61 -9.50
C MET A 5 -32.32 -1.02 -10.81
N CYS A 6 -32.11 0.29 -11.03
CA CYS A 6 -32.50 0.95 -12.27
C CYS A 6 -31.56 0.66 -13.45
N ILE A 7 -30.35 0.28 -13.18
CA ILE A 7 -29.27 0.10 -14.14
C ILE A 7 -29.44 -1.17 -14.96
N ARG A 8 -29.87 -2.27 -14.32
CA ARG A 8 -29.97 -3.59 -14.99
C ARG A 8 -31.05 -3.67 -16.05
N ASP A 9 -32.10 -2.89 -15.91
CA ASP A 9 -33.24 -2.93 -16.84
C ASP A 9 -33.11 -1.94 -18.00
N SER A 10 -32.22 -0.94 -17.91
CA SER A 10 -32.08 0.12 -18.90
C SER A 10 -30.86 0.01 -19.81
N MET A 11 -30.01 -1.02 -19.64
CA MET A 11 -28.71 -1.15 -20.32
C MET A 11 -27.76 0.04 -20.04
N THR A 12 -28.02 0.78 -18.95
CA THR A 12 -27.22 1.92 -18.51
C THR A 12 -26.62 1.61 -17.15
N ALA A 13 -25.31 1.77 -16.98
CA ALA A 13 -24.61 1.61 -15.70
C ALA A 13 -24.17 3.00 -15.18
N VAL A 14 -24.43 3.27 -13.90
CA VAL A 14 -24.01 4.50 -13.22
C VAL A 14 -23.48 4.14 -11.84
N ASP A 15 -22.24 4.55 -11.55
CA ASP A 15 -21.63 4.49 -10.23
C ASP A 15 -21.40 5.91 -9.73
N THR A 16 -21.60 6.11 -8.42
CA THR A 16 -21.40 7.40 -7.78
C THR A 16 -20.23 7.35 -6.81
N LEU A 17 -19.20 8.11 -7.10
CA LEU A 17 -18.04 8.32 -6.23
C LEU A 17 -18.28 9.57 -5.39
N THR A 18 -18.23 9.43 -4.06
CA THR A 18 -18.47 10.53 -3.12
C THR A 18 -17.35 10.63 -2.11
N TYR A 19 -16.78 11.81 -1.97
CA TYR A 19 -15.83 12.17 -0.91
C TYR A 19 -16.24 13.48 -0.27
N ASN A 20 -16.08 13.58 1.05
CA ASN A 20 -16.30 14.80 1.80
C ASN A 20 -14.98 15.35 2.38
N GLU A 21 -15.02 16.59 2.87
CA GLU A 21 -13.84 17.26 3.41
C GLU A 21 -13.21 16.51 4.58
N GLU A 22 -14.01 15.96 5.49
CA GLU A 22 -13.50 15.29 6.69
C GLU A 22 -12.74 14.01 6.35
N GLU A 23 -13.25 13.22 5.42
CA GLU A 23 -12.61 12.00 4.93
C GLU A 23 -11.26 12.29 4.28
N ILE A 24 -11.23 13.29 3.39
CA ILE A 24 -10.00 13.70 2.71
C ILE A 24 -8.99 14.24 3.71
N ARG A 25 -9.41 15.09 4.65
CA ARG A 25 -8.55 15.68 5.68
C ARG A 25 -7.90 14.62 6.56
N ARG A 26 -8.68 13.62 7.01
CA ARG A 26 -8.15 12.51 7.83
C ARG A 26 -7.03 11.74 7.14
N ILE A 27 -7.24 11.34 5.89
CA ILE A 27 -6.22 10.56 5.17
C ILE A 27 -5.03 11.43 4.78
N ALA A 28 -5.25 12.72 4.46
CA ALA A 28 -4.18 13.66 4.17
C ALA A 28 -3.25 13.82 5.38
N ILE A 29 -3.80 14.06 6.57
CA ILE A 29 -3.02 14.15 7.82
C ILE A 29 -2.16 12.89 7.99
N LYS A 30 -2.74 11.69 7.80
CA LYS A 30 -1.98 10.43 7.90
C LYS A 30 -0.86 10.32 6.88
N GLY A 31 -1.10 10.74 5.64
CA GLY A 31 -0.09 10.78 4.60
C GLY A 31 1.09 11.69 4.98
N PHE A 32 0.82 12.89 5.47
CA PHE A 32 1.86 13.83 5.90
C PHE A 32 2.59 13.34 7.17
N GLU A 33 1.89 12.78 8.17
CA GLU A 33 2.52 12.18 9.36
C GLU A 33 3.47 11.03 9.00
N ILE A 34 3.12 10.21 8.01
CA ILE A 34 3.99 9.15 7.49
C ILE A 34 5.19 9.75 6.79
N ALA A 35 5.00 10.75 5.93
CA ALA A 35 6.08 11.41 5.20
C ALA A 35 7.11 12.06 6.15
N MET A 36 6.66 12.66 7.26
CA MET A 36 7.53 13.24 8.30
C MET A 36 8.52 12.23 8.89
N LYS A 37 8.17 10.95 8.90
CA LYS A 37 9.02 9.85 9.39
C LYS A 37 9.89 9.23 8.29
N ARG A 38 9.76 9.71 7.05
CA ARG A 38 10.41 9.19 5.85
C ARG A 38 11.23 10.29 5.17
N ARG A 39 11.19 10.35 3.83
CA ARG A 39 11.97 11.32 3.03
C ARG A 39 11.32 12.69 2.91
N LYS A 40 10.21 12.92 3.61
CA LYS A 40 9.47 14.19 3.65
C LYS A 40 8.94 14.64 2.28
N LYS A 41 8.44 13.68 1.47
CA LYS A 41 7.79 13.97 0.20
C LYS A 41 6.44 13.28 0.13
N VAL A 42 5.39 14.03 -0.26
CA VAL A 42 4.04 13.53 -0.57
C VAL A 42 3.75 13.82 -2.03
N THR A 43 3.44 12.81 -2.81
CA THR A 43 2.84 12.96 -4.14
C THR A 43 1.34 12.71 -4.02
N SER A 44 0.55 13.78 -4.11
CA SER A 44 -0.92 13.72 -4.10
C SER A 44 -1.42 13.36 -5.49
N VAL A 45 -2.06 12.19 -5.60
CA VAL A 45 -2.50 11.64 -6.88
C VAL A 45 -4.01 11.74 -6.99
N ASP A 46 -4.47 12.35 -8.08
CA ASP A 46 -5.87 12.63 -8.34
C ASP A 46 -6.21 12.64 -9.84
N LYS A 47 -7.47 12.95 -10.20
CA LYS A 47 -7.92 13.19 -11.56
C LYS A 47 -8.66 14.54 -11.65
N ALA A 48 -8.09 15.59 -11.09
CA ALA A 48 -8.71 16.92 -10.97
C ALA A 48 -9.05 17.58 -12.31
N ASN A 49 -8.43 17.16 -13.39
CA ASN A 49 -8.77 17.62 -14.74
C ASN A 49 -10.14 17.09 -15.24
N VAL A 50 -10.70 16.05 -14.59
CA VAL A 50 -11.96 15.40 -14.97
C VAL A 50 -12.98 15.41 -13.82
N LEU A 51 -12.58 15.03 -12.59
CA LEU A 51 -13.48 14.74 -11.50
C LEU A 51 -13.58 15.90 -10.48
N ASP A 52 -14.81 16.23 -10.08
CA ASP A 52 -15.05 17.23 -9.04
C ASP A 52 -14.60 16.74 -7.65
N SER A 53 -14.75 15.44 -7.34
CA SER A 53 -14.22 14.83 -6.14
C SER A 53 -12.71 15.01 -6.02
N SER A 54 -11.98 14.87 -7.13
CA SER A 54 -10.53 15.09 -7.19
C SER A 54 -10.14 16.58 -7.06
N ARG A 55 -10.98 17.51 -7.52
CA ARG A 55 -10.76 18.95 -7.27
C ARG A 55 -10.91 19.30 -5.80
N LEU A 56 -11.92 18.73 -5.13
CA LEU A 56 -12.09 18.85 -3.68
C LEU A 56 -10.90 18.22 -2.95
N TRP A 57 -10.49 17.01 -3.35
CA TRP A 57 -9.30 16.32 -2.82
C TRP A 57 -8.08 17.23 -2.83
N ARG A 58 -7.71 17.75 -4.00
CA ARG A 58 -6.55 18.63 -4.16
C ARG A 58 -6.62 19.86 -3.27
N LYS A 59 -7.79 20.51 -3.19
CA LYS A 59 -8.02 21.68 -2.34
C LYS A 59 -7.71 21.35 -0.87
N ILE A 60 -8.27 20.26 -0.34
CA ILE A 60 -8.13 19.89 1.07
C ILE A 60 -6.71 19.42 1.38
N VAL A 61 -6.07 18.65 0.49
CA VAL A 61 -4.67 18.23 0.66
C VAL A 61 -3.75 19.44 0.77
N HIS A 62 -3.94 20.47 -0.09
CA HIS A 62 -3.18 21.71 -0.03
C HIS A 62 -3.45 22.54 1.25
N GLU A 63 -4.65 22.44 1.82
CA GLU A 63 -4.95 23.06 3.11
C GLU A 63 -4.17 22.38 4.23
N VAL A 64 -4.18 21.05 4.28
CA VAL A 64 -3.46 20.24 5.27
C VAL A 64 -1.95 20.44 5.15
N ALA A 65 -1.41 20.54 3.93
CA ALA A 65 0.02 20.71 3.69
C ALA A 65 0.61 21.95 4.41
N LYS A 66 -0.21 22.99 4.67
CA LYS A 66 0.23 24.18 5.38
C LYS A 66 0.70 23.91 6.81
N ASP A 67 0.18 22.84 7.41
CA ASP A 67 0.54 22.41 8.77
C ASP A 67 1.84 21.56 8.78
N TYR A 68 2.34 21.18 7.60
CA TYR A 68 3.55 20.35 7.42
C TYR A 68 4.58 21.01 6.48
N PRO A 69 5.11 22.21 6.83
CA PRO A 69 5.97 22.99 5.94
C PRO A 69 7.30 22.30 5.59
N GLU A 70 7.67 21.25 6.30
CA GLU A 70 8.88 20.47 6.04
C GLU A 70 8.67 19.38 4.98
N VAL A 71 7.43 19.11 4.57
CA VAL A 71 7.09 18.09 3.60
C VAL A 71 6.88 18.72 2.24
N GLU A 72 7.62 18.25 1.25
CA GLU A 72 7.39 18.60 -0.15
C GLU A 72 6.07 17.98 -0.63
N LEU A 73 5.15 18.79 -1.13
CA LEU A 73 3.93 18.36 -1.76
C LEU A 73 4.03 18.53 -3.28
N GLU A 74 3.78 17.46 -4.02
CA GLU A 74 3.66 17.43 -5.47
C GLU A 74 2.28 16.90 -5.88
N ASP A 75 1.56 17.60 -6.77
CA ASP A 75 0.33 17.08 -7.37
C ASP A 75 0.65 16.29 -8.64
N MET A 76 0.03 15.13 -8.81
CA MET A 76 0.19 14.32 -10.01
C MET A 76 -1.15 13.75 -10.46
N LEU A 77 -1.42 13.76 -11.76
CA LEU A 77 -2.58 13.05 -12.30
C LEU A 77 -2.35 11.53 -12.27
N VAL A 78 -3.38 10.77 -11.99
CA VAL A 78 -3.29 9.31 -11.79
C VAL A 78 -2.70 8.56 -12.99
N ASP A 79 -3.04 8.96 -14.20
CA ASP A 79 -2.49 8.39 -15.43
C ASP A 79 -0.97 8.66 -15.57
N ASN A 80 -0.52 9.85 -15.19
CA ASN A 80 0.91 10.13 -15.14
C ASN A 80 1.60 9.36 -14.01
N CYS A 81 0.95 9.22 -12.84
CA CYS A 81 1.50 8.44 -11.73
C CYS A 81 1.75 6.98 -12.13
N ALA A 82 0.80 6.34 -12.83
CA ALA A 82 0.96 4.99 -13.34
C ALA A 82 2.18 4.89 -14.28
N MET A 83 2.32 5.82 -15.24
CA MET A 83 3.52 5.83 -16.09
C MET A 83 4.82 6.02 -15.29
N GLN A 84 4.83 6.91 -14.31
CA GLN A 84 6.00 7.22 -13.51
C GLN A 84 6.39 6.09 -12.56
N LEU A 85 5.43 5.30 -12.06
CA LEU A 85 5.72 4.09 -11.30
C LEU A 85 6.54 3.08 -12.10
N VAL A 86 6.23 2.91 -13.38
CA VAL A 86 7.02 2.03 -14.26
C VAL A 86 8.38 2.63 -14.63
N MET A 87 8.41 3.94 -14.93
CA MET A 87 9.63 4.59 -15.44
C MET A 87 10.63 4.94 -14.36
N ASN A 88 10.18 5.47 -13.24
CA ASN A 88 11.04 5.98 -12.16
C ASN A 88 10.37 5.84 -10.78
N PRO A 89 10.14 4.62 -10.28
CA PRO A 89 9.47 4.39 -9.01
C PRO A 89 10.21 5.02 -7.81
N GLY A 90 11.52 5.18 -7.89
CA GLY A 90 12.36 5.74 -6.83
C GLY A 90 12.08 7.21 -6.49
N GLN A 91 11.37 7.95 -7.33
CA GLN A 91 10.98 9.34 -7.08
C GLN A 91 9.91 9.48 -6.01
N PHE A 92 9.10 8.45 -5.78
CA PHE A 92 8.01 8.46 -4.83
C PHE A 92 8.49 8.11 -3.42
N ASP A 93 7.99 8.83 -2.42
CA ASP A 93 8.14 8.50 -1.01
C ASP A 93 6.80 8.07 -0.40
N VAL A 94 5.82 8.97 -0.39
CA VAL A 94 4.44 8.68 0.00
C VAL A 94 3.53 9.09 -1.15
N ILE A 95 2.79 8.15 -1.70
CA ILE A 95 1.71 8.42 -2.64
C ILE A 95 0.42 8.52 -1.83
N LEU A 96 -0.20 9.70 -1.88
CA LEU A 96 -1.47 9.98 -1.21
C LEU A 96 -2.57 10.07 -2.29
N THR A 97 -3.57 9.20 -2.20
CA THR A 97 -4.62 9.12 -3.22
C THR A 97 -5.93 8.59 -2.65
N GLU A 98 -7.00 8.72 -3.39
CA GLU A 98 -8.30 8.16 -3.05
C GLU A 98 -8.34 6.63 -3.27
N ASN A 99 -9.42 5.98 -2.81
CA ASN A 99 -9.50 4.53 -2.71
C ASN A 99 -9.29 3.80 -4.05
N MET A 100 -10.05 4.15 -5.10
CA MET A 100 -10.01 3.43 -6.38
C MET A 100 -8.67 3.59 -7.09
N PHE A 101 -8.10 4.78 -7.10
CA PHE A 101 -6.78 5.00 -7.69
C PHE A 101 -5.68 4.34 -6.85
N GLY A 102 -5.83 4.36 -5.52
CA GLY A 102 -4.90 3.70 -4.61
C GLY A 102 -4.85 2.19 -4.80
N ASP A 103 -6.00 1.54 -4.97
CA ASP A 103 -6.12 0.12 -5.26
C ASP A 103 -5.35 -0.25 -6.54
N ILE A 104 -5.62 0.45 -7.64
CA ILE A 104 -4.96 0.21 -8.94
C ILE A 104 -3.44 0.46 -8.86
N LEU A 105 -3.04 1.61 -8.30
CA LEU A 105 -1.63 1.99 -8.24
C LEU A 105 -0.82 1.13 -7.27
N SER A 106 -1.42 0.63 -6.18
CA SER A 106 -0.72 -0.27 -5.26
C SER A 106 -0.43 -1.63 -5.88
N ASP A 107 -1.35 -2.16 -6.69
CA ASP A 107 -1.13 -3.40 -7.42
C ASP A 107 -0.04 -3.24 -8.48
N GLU A 108 -0.06 -2.14 -9.23
CA GLU A 108 1.02 -1.81 -10.16
C GLU A 108 2.36 -1.68 -9.45
N ALA A 109 2.41 -0.94 -8.34
CA ALA A 109 3.62 -0.76 -7.54
C ALA A 109 4.14 -2.07 -6.95
N SER A 110 3.27 -3.04 -6.64
CA SER A 110 3.68 -4.35 -6.13
C SER A 110 4.60 -5.10 -7.10
N MET A 111 4.41 -4.90 -8.39
CA MET A 111 5.24 -5.52 -9.43
C MET A 111 6.69 -5.01 -9.45
N ILE A 112 6.95 -3.81 -8.91
CA ILE A 112 8.30 -3.28 -8.74
C ILE A 112 9.10 -4.13 -7.75
N THR A 113 8.44 -4.67 -6.72
CA THR A 113 9.05 -5.59 -5.75
C THR A 113 9.12 -7.04 -6.25
N GLY A 114 8.49 -7.33 -7.38
CA GLY A 114 8.50 -8.61 -8.07
C GLY A 114 7.37 -9.55 -7.70
N SER A 115 6.58 -9.26 -6.67
CA SER A 115 5.43 -10.09 -6.29
C SER A 115 4.49 -9.35 -5.32
N ILE A 116 3.18 -9.53 -5.50
CA ILE A 116 2.15 -9.13 -4.53
C ILE A 116 2.31 -9.84 -3.18
N GLY A 117 2.98 -11.00 -3.14
CA GLY A 117 3.35 -11.72 -1.92
C GLY A 117 4.36 -11.00 -1.02
N MET A 118 4.87 -9.84 -1.46
CA MET A 118 5.73 -8.94 -0.68
C MET A 118 4.99 -7.72 -0.11
N LEU A 119 3.73 -7.50 -0.50
CA LEU A 119 2.99 -6.28 -0.19
C LEU A 119 2.16 -6.43 1.08
N ALA A 120 2.63 -5.81 2.15
CA ALA A 120 1.89 -5.68 3.41
C ALA A 120 0.89 -4.52 3.34
N SER A 121 -0.21 -4.63 4.07
CA SER A 121 -1.27 -3.63 4.11
C SER A 121 -1.76 -3.37 5.54
N ALA A 122 -2.30 -2.18 5.77
CA ALA A 122 -2.91 -1.75 7.02
C ALA A 122 -4.06 -0.79 6.77
N ALA A 123 -5.24 -1.10 7.32
CA ALA A 123 -6.37 -0.18 7.39
C ALA A 123 -6.53 0.31 8.84
N LEU A 124 -6.30 1.60 9.07
CA LEU A 124 -6.25 2.20 10.40
C LEU A 124 -7.44 3.13 10.66
N ASN A 125 -8.01 3.07 11.86
CA ASN A 125 -8.93 4.07 12.33
C ASN A 125 -8.19 5.27 12.97
N GLU A 126 -8.95 6.28 13.40
CA GLU A 126 -8.41 7.50 14.04
C GLU A 126 -7.64 7.23 15.33
N LYS A 127 -7.97 6.14 16.04
CA LYS A 127 -7.35 5.74 17.32
C LYS A 127 -6.10 4.88 17.13
N GLY A 128 -5.68 4.62 15.90
CA GLY A 128 -4.55 3.74 15.60
C GLY A 128 -4.84 2.25 15.70
N GLN A 129 -6.10 1.86 15.91
CA GLN A 129 -6.51 0.46 15.79
C GLN A 129 -6.65 0.11 14.31
N GLY A 130 -6.26 -1.08 13.90
CA GLY A 130 -6.27 -1.43 12.51
C GLY A 130 -6.49 -2.90 12.20
N LEU A 131 -6.83 -3.15 10.95
CA LEU A 131 -6.76 -4.44 10.30
C LEU A 131 -5.43 -4.50 9.54
N PHE A 132 -4.66 -5.56 9.73
CA PHE A 132 -3.35 -5.76 9.13
C PHE A 132 -3.36 -7.08 8.38
N GLU A 133 -3.24 -7.00 7.09
CA GLU A 133 -3.32 -8.17 6.20
C GLU A 133 -2.44 -7.94 4.96
N PRO A 134 -2.07 -8.99 4.23
CA PRO A 134 -1.49 -8.82 2.90
C PRO A 134 -2.47 -8.13 1.95
N SER A 135 -1.97 -7.41 0.95
CA SER A 135 -2.83 -6.85 -0.10
C SER A 135 -3.40 -7.90 -1.03
N HIS A 136 -2.72 -9.05 -1.16
CA HIS A 136 -3.20 -10.16 -2.00
C HIS A 136 -4.41 -10.89 -1.39
N GLY A 137 -5.19 -11.54 -2.25
CA GLY A 137 -6.31 -12.39 -1.86
C GLY A 137 -5.89 -13.75 -1.29
N SER A 138 -6.86 -14.64 -1.11
CA SER A 138 -6.69 -15.95 -0.46
C SER A 138 -6.05 -17.04 -1.34
N ALA A 139 -5.93 -16.83 -2.66
CA ALA A 139 -5.33 -17.75 -3.63
C ALA A 139 -5.77 -19.21 -3.44
N PRO A 140 -7.07 -19.53 -3.60
CA PRO A 140 -7.63 -20.84 -3.28
C PRO A 140 -7.04 -21.97 -4.14
N ASP A 141 -6.54 -21.65 -5.32
CA ASP A 141 -5.89 -22.56 -6.28
C ASP A 141 -4.57 -23.14 -5.77
N ILE A 142 -3.87 -22.44 -4.87
CA ILE A 142 -2.61 -22.92 -4.26
C ILE A 142 -2.76 -23.28 -2.78
N ALA A 143 -3.96 -23.20 -2.23
CA ALA A 143 -4.21 -23.52 -0.82
C ALA A 143 -3.78 -24.96 -0.48
N GLY A 144 -3.08 -25.13 0.64
CA GLY A 144 -2.58 -26.42 1.11
C GLY A 144 -1.32 -26.95 0.40
N GLN A 145 -0.82 -26.27 -0.64
CA GLN A 145 0.37 -26.72 -1.39
C GLN A 145 1.70 -26.26 -0.78
N ASN A 146 1.67 -25.42 0.25
CA ASN A 146 2.86 -24.90 0.93
C ASN A 146 3.83 -24.10 0.01
N ILE A 147 3.32 -23.44 -1.03
CA ILE A 147 4.12 -22.70 -2.01
C ILE A 147 3.92 -21.18 -1.96
N ALA A 148 2.95 -20.69 -1.19
CA ALA A 148 2.68 -19.26 -1.05
C ALA A 148 3.86 -18.52 -0.40
N ASN A 149 4.02 -17.24 -0.75
CA ASN A 149 5.00 -16.37 -0.09
C ASN A 149 4.41 -15.82 1.23
N PRO A 150 5.00 -16.10 2.41
CA PRO A 150 4.46 -15.64 3.69
C PRO A 150 4.94 -14.22 4.07
N LEU A 151 5.82 -13.60 3.28
CA LEU A 151 6.52 -12.38 3.68
C LEU A 151 5.58 -11.18 3.81
N ALA A 152 4.56 -11.05 2.97
CA ALA A 152 3.56 -9.99 3.09
C ALA A 152 2.80 -10.08 4.44
N GLN A 153 2.43 -11.29 4.88
CA GLN A 153 1.77 -11.49 6.18
C GLN A 153 2.72 -11.17 7.34
N ILE A 154 3.97 -11.59 7.26
CA ILE A 154 5.00 -11.29 8.28
C ILE A 154 5.23 -9.78 8.38
N LEU A 155 5.31 -9.08 7.24
CA LEU A 155 5.47 -7.63 7.19
C LEU A 155 4.20 -6.89 7.67
N SER A 156 3.00 -7.44 7.42
CA SER A 156 1.75 -6.90 7.99
C SER A 156 1.74 -6.98 9.52
N ALA A 157 2.28 -8.08 10.09
CA ALA A 157 2.47 -8.18 11.53
C ALA A 157 3.47 -7.13 12.07
N ALA A 158 4.54 -6.84 11.33
CA ALA A 158 5.46 -5.75 11.69
C ALA A 158 4.76 -4.37 11.67
N MET A 159 3.88 -4.12 10.66
CA MET A 159 3.07 -2.91 10.63
C MET A 159 2.12 -2.80 11.84
N MET A 160 1.51 -3.91 12.26
CA MET A 160 0.66 -3.95 13.47
C MET A 160 1.46 -3.55 14.71
N LEU A 161 2.65 -4.10 14.89
CA LEU A 161 3.53 -3.77 16.00
C LEU A 161 3.88 -2.28 16.02
N ARG A 162 4.19 -1.71 14.84
CA ARG A 162 4.57 -0.30 14.71
C ARG A 162 3.40 0.65 14.92
N TYR A 163 2.30 0.45 14.19
CA TYR A 163 1.23 1.46 14.08
C TYR A 163 0.16 1.34 15.18
N SER A 164 -0.17 0.12 15.63
CA SER A 164 -1.20 -0.09 16.65
C SER A 164 -0.64 -0.31 18.04
N LEU A 165 0.51 -0.95 18.17
CA LEU A 165 1.07 -1.34 19.46
C LEU A 165 2.26 -0.47 19.92
N GLY A 166 2.77 0.43 19.07
CA GLY A 166 3.89 1.32 19.39
C GLY A 166 5.22 0.59 19.63
N MET A 167 5.36 -0.63 19.13
CA MET A 167 6.54 -1.50 19.33
C MET A 167 7.52 -1.36 18.14
N GLU A 168 8.08 -0.18 17.94
CA GLU A 168 8.95 0.14 16.80
C GLU A 168 10.15 -0.82 16.69
N GLU A 169 10.85 -1.09 17.81
CA GLU A 169 12.02 -1.97 17.82
C GLU A 169 11.68 -3.39 17.35
N ALA A 170 10.53 -3.93 17.76
CA ALA A 170 10.08 -5.24 17.33
C ALA A 170 9.74 -5.27 15.84
N ALA A 171 9.09 -4.22 15.33
CA ALA A 171 8.78 -4.09 13.92
C ALA A 171 10.06 -4.06 13.08
N VAL A 172 11.04 -3.23 13.46
CA VAL A 172 12.34 -3.13 12.77
C VAL A 172 13.11 -4.45 12.79
N ARG A 173 13.05 -5.21 13.90
CA ARG A 173 13.68 -6.54 13.97
C ARG A 173 13.10 -7.49 12.94
N ILE A 174 11.76 -7.55 12.81
CA ILE A 174 11.10 -8.41 11.81
C ILE A 174 11.49 -7.97 10.39
N GLU A 175 11.43 -6.68 10.08
CA GLU A 175 11.81 -6.17 8.77
C GLU A 175 13.27 -6.49 8.41
N ASN A 176 14.17 -6.37 9.37
CA ASN A 176 15.58 -6.71 9.19
C ASN A 176 15.80 -8.21 9.03
N ALA A 177 15.04 -9.05 9.73
CA ALA A 177 15.07 -10.50 9.55
C ALA A 177 14.64 -10.88 8.12
N VAL A 178 13.55 -10.30 7.61
CA VAL A 178 13.12 -10.50 6.22
C VAL A 178 14.21 -10.08 5.23
N LYS A 179 14.79 -8.89 5.39
CA LYS A 179 15.89 -8.41 4.53
C LYS A 179 17.09 -9.36 4.56
N LYS A 180 17.46 -9.85 5.74
CA LYS A 180 18.60 -10.79 5.92
C LYS A 180 18.34 -12.11 5.21
N VAL A 181 17.16 -12.70 5.33
CA VAL A 181 16.78 -13.95 4.65
C VAL A 181 16.81 -13.77 3.13
N LEU A 182 16.28 -12.67 2.62
CA LEU A 182 16.34 -12.34 1.20
C LEU A 182 17.80 -12.14 0.72
N ALA A 183 18.65 -11.47 1.52
CA ALA A 183 20.06 -11.29 1.20
C ALA A 183 20.86 -12.62 1.19
N GLN A 184 20.42 -13.61 1.98
CA GLN A 184 20.95 -14.97 1.97
C GLN A 184 20.53 -15.81 0.76
N GLY A 185 19.71 -15.23 -0.14
CA GLY A 185 19.26 -15.85 -1.38
C GLY A 185 18.02 -16.72 -1.27
N TYR A 186 17.35 -16.78 -0.11
CA TYR A 186 16.07 -17.51 0.02
C TYR A 186 14.97 -16.85 -0.82
N ARG A 187 14.23 -17.66 -1.58
CA ARG A 187 13.12 -17.18 -2.42
C ARG A 187 11.99 -18.21 -2.43
N THR A 188 10.76 -17.74 -2.37
CA THR A 188 9.58 -18.49 -2.76
C THR A 188 9.40 -18.47 -4.28
N GLY A 189 8.48 -19.28 -4.81
CA GLY A 189 8.32 -19.46 -6.25
C GLY A 189 8.00 -18.18 -7.02
N ASP A 190 7.24 -17.27 -6.42
CA ASP A 190 6.77 -15.99 -6.97
C ASP A 190 7.90 -14.95 -7.14
N ILE A 191 8.90 -14.99 -6.27
CA ILE A 191 10.08 -14.07 -6.29
C ILE A 191 11.36 -14.78 -6.72
N ARG A 192 11.24 -15.91 -7.41
CA ARG A 192 12.39 -16.72 -7.85
C ARG A 192 13.29 -15.93 -8.78
N SER A 193 14.60 -16.02 -8.54
CA SER A 193 15.66 -15.47 -9.39
C SER A 193 16.75 -16.50 -9.63
N GLU A 194 17.61 -16.26 -10.63
CA GLU A 194 18.73 -17.15 -10.92
C GLU A 194 19.69 -17.23 -9.72
N GLY A 195 20.16 -18.44 -9.43
CA GLY A 195 21.08 -18.69 -8.29
C GLY A 195 20.43 -18.64 -6.91
N CYS A 196 19.10 -18.42 -6.81
CA CYS A 196 18.41 -18.40 -5.53
C CYS A 196 18.23 -19.80 -4.92
N LYS A 197 18.03 -19.83 -3.59
CA LYS A 197 17.64 -20.99 -2.83
C LYS A 197 16.11 -21.02 -2.76
N LEU A 198 15.49 -21.82 -3.61
CA LEU A 198 14.01 -21.97 -3.60
C LEU A 198 13.56 -22.68 -2.34
N VAL A 199 12.57 -22.13 -1.66
CA VAL A 199 11.99 -22.63 -0.40
C VAL A 199 10.46 -22.58 -0.45
N SER A 200 9.84 -23.43 0.35
CA SER A 200 8.39 -23.44 0.58
C SER A 200 7.94 -22.30 1.51
N CYS A 201 6.62 -22.15 1.68
CA CYS A 201 6.03 -21.19 2.60
C CYS A 201 6.52 -21.38 4.04
N SER A 202 6.47 -22.59 4.56
CA SER A 202 6.92 -22.90 5.92
C SER A 202 8.42 -22.69 6.10
N GLU A 203 9.26 -23.16 5.16
CA GLU A 203 10.71 -22.96 5.23
C GLU A 203 11.11 -21.47 5.17
N MET A 204 10.38 -20.65 4.42
CA MET A 204 10.59 -19.20 4.41
C MET A 204 10.25 -18.61 5.78
N GLY A 205 9.12 -19.00 6.37
CA GLY A 205 8.72 -18.57 7.71
C GLY A 205 9.75 -18.95 8.78
N ASP A 206 10.19 -20.21 8.77
CA ASP A 206 11.23 -20.71 9.70
C ASP A 206 12.56 -19.96 9.53
N ALA A 207 12.95 -19.65 8.29
CA ALA A 207 14.16 -18.88 8.01
C ALA A 207 14.07 -17.46 8.61
N VAL A 208 12.90 -16.80 8.51
CA VAL A 208 12.68 -15.47 9.11
C VAL A 208 12.75 -15.56 10.62
N VAL A 209 12.11 -16.56 11.24
CA VAL A 209 12.16 -16.76 12.70
C VAL A 209 13.60 -17.00 13.17
N ALA A 210 14.37 -17.80 12.45
CA ALA A 210 15.79 -18.06 12.77
C ALA A 210 16.70 -16.83 12.57
N ALA A 211 16.24 -15.82 11.83
CA ALA A 211 16.98 -14.59 11.55
C ALA A 211 16.70 -13.44 12.53
N LEU A 212 15.62 -13.57 13.37
CA LEU A 212 15.26 -12.63 14.44
C LEU A 212 16.32 -12.62 15.53
#